data_57f90b9d1b52d0637ec238ff991ae30c
#
_entry.id   57f90b9d1b52d0637ec238ff991ae30c
#
_cell.length_a   1.000
_cell.length_b   1.000
_cell.length_c   1.000
_cell.angle_alpha   90.00
_cell.angle_beta   90.00
_cell.angle_gamma   90.00
#
_symmetry.space_group_name_H-M   'P 1'
#
loop_
_entity.id
_entity.type
_entity.pdbx_description
1 polymer ?
#
loop_
_entity_poly.entity_id
_entity_poly.type
_entity_poly.pdbx_seq_one_letter_code
_entity_poly.pdbx_strand_id
1 'polypeptide(L)'
;MKHTKIILTALMTLSLSAYAQTPTETFFNVTSADNQSQGMAMVLATQMVEQKAAVRILLCGPAGQLALKTYEPAALKPRNVTPKQMMAGLMKAGATVEVCALFLPNADRTPADLTDGVTVAKPPEVAAYMLKPGVRAFGF
;
A
#
# COMPACT_ATOMS: atom_id res chain seq x y z
N MET A 1 -8.19 -20.50 73.46
CA MET A 1 -7.98 -19.28 72.68
C MET A 1 -7.47 -19.71 71.32
N LYS A 2 -8.35 -19.68 70.29
CA LYS A 2 -8.05 -20.15 68.93
C LYS A 2 -7.75 -18.93 68.07
N HIS A 3 -6.50 -18.77 67.59
CA HIS A 3 -6.12 -17.73 66.66
C HIS A 3 -6.44 -18.14 65.21
N THR A 4 -7.49 -17.58 64.66
CA THR A 4 -7.82 -17.72 63.23
C THR A 4 -6.97 -16.79 62.42
N LYS A 5 -6.03 -17.33 61.61
CA LYS A 5 -5.22 -16.58 60.65
C LYS A 5 -6.06 -16.40 59.37
N ILE A 6 -6.47 -15.18 59.11
CA ILE A 6 -7.12 -14.81 57.81
C ILE A 6 -5.99 -14.57 56.81
N ILE A 7 -5.88 -15.45 55.83
CA ILE A 7 -4.98 -15.29 54.66
C ILE A 7 -5.74 -14.48 53.63
N LEU A 8 -5.35 -13.22 53.46
CA LEU A 8 -5.88 -12.32 52.45
C LEU A 8 -5.14 -12.59 51.13
N THR A 9 -5.73 -13.36 50.24
CA THR A 9 -5.18 -13.65 48.91
C THR A 9 -5.56 -12.49 47.98
N ALA A 10 -4.63 -11.59 47.71
CA ALA A 10 -4.80 -10.52 46.74
C ALA A 10 -4.70 -11.12 45.32
N LEU A 11 -5.82 -11.22 44.60
CA LEU A 11 -5.84 -11.52 43.18
C LEU A 11 -5.39 -10.26 42.40
N MET A 12 -4.15 -10.31 41.93
CA MET A 12 -3.60 -9.30 41.05
C MET A 12 -4.06 -9.60 39.61
N THR A 13 -5.16 -8.96 39.18
CA THR A 13 -5.63 -9.04 37.81
C THR A 13 -4.70 -8.22 36.92
N LEU A 14 -3.79 -8.89 36.21
CA LEU A 14 -3.02 -8.27 35.11
C LEU A 14 -3.99 -7.96 33.96
N SER A 15 -4.39 -6.70 33.84
CA SER A 15 -5.09 -6.19 32.66
C SER A 15 -4.07 -6.08 31.52
N LEU A 16 -4.01 -7.09 30.64
CA LEU A 16 -3.33 -6.96 29.36
C LEU A 16 -4.13 -5.96 28.49
N SER A 17 -3.74 -4.69 28.53
CA SER A 17 -4.20 -3.72 27.54
C SER A 17 -3.57 -4.11 26.21
N ALA A 18 -4.35 -4.77 25.35
CA ALA A 18 -3.99 -4.98 23.97
C ALA A 18 -3.95 -3.60 23.28
N TYR A 19 -2.77 -3.03 23.17
CA TYR A 19 -2.55 -1.85 22.33
C TYR A 19 -2.83 -2.28 20.90
N ALA A 20 -3.99 -1.92 20.37
CA ALA A 20 -4.30 -2.00 18.96
C ALA A 20 -3.32 -1.08 18.22
N GLN A 21 -2.25 -1.65 17.67
CA GLN A 21 -1.30 -0.89 16.85
C GLN A 21 -2.04 -0.43 15.61
N THR A 22 -2.15 0.88 15.42
CA THR A 22 -2.61 1.45 14.14
C THR A 22 -1.69 0.92 13.03
N PRO A 23 -2.25 0.39 11.94
CA PRO A 23 -1.43 -0.09 10.83
C PRO A 23 -0.47 1.00 10.36
N THR A 24 0.79 0.63 10.11
CA THR A 24 1.73 1.56 9.48
C THR A 24 1.19 1.94 8.10
N GLU A 25 1.04 3.24 7.85
CA GLU A 25 0.59 3.74 6.55
C GLU A 25 1.80 3.99 5.66
N THR A 26 1.73 3.54 4.40
CA THR A 26 2.83 3.68 3.44
C THR A 26 2.33 4.26 2.13
N PHE A 27 3.16 5.11 1.52
CA PHE A 27 2.91 5.76 0.25
C PHE A 27 4.04 5.46 -0.73
N PHE A 28 3.72 4.84 -1.86
CA PHE A 28 4.65 4.53 -2.95
C PHE A 28 4.41 5.50 -4.10
N ASN A 29 5.37 6.33 -4.42
CA ASN A 29 5.37 7.14 -5.63
C ASN A 29 6.21 6.43 -6.69
N VAL A 30 5.56 5.81 -7.67
CA VAL A 30 6.23 5.07 -8.74
C VAL A 30 6.22 5.91 -10.00
N THR A 31 7.40 6.28 -10.47
CA THR A 31 7.57 7.20 -11.62
C THR A 31 8.44 6.61 -12.73
N SER A 32 9.22 5.57 -12.43
CA SER A 32 10.19 4.99 -13.35
C SER A 32 9.55 4.31 -14.56
N ALA A 33 10.18 4.44 -15.73
CA ALA A 33 9.88 3.63 -16.92
C ALA A 33 10.51 2.23 -16.83
N ASP A 34 11.48 2.03 -15.94
CA ASP A 34 12.20 0.78 -15.82
C ASP A 34 11.35 -0.32 -15.19
N ASN A 35 11.23 -1.42 -15.93
CA ASN A 35 10.37 -2.54 -15.54
C ASN A 35 10.83 -3.22 -14.24
N GLN A 36 12.13 -3.26 -13.97
CA GLN A 36 12.66 -3.87 -12.73
C GLN A 36 12.37 -2.96 -11.53
N SER A 37 12.53 -1.64 -11.68
CA SER A 37 12.20 -0.66 -10.64
C SER A 37 10.70 -0.72 -10.29
N GLN A 38 9.83 -0.77 -11.31
CA GLN A 38 8.39 -0.98 -11.11
C GLN A 38 8.10 -2.29 -10.38
N GLY A 39 8.75 -3.38 -10.81
CA GLY A 39 8.63 -4.69 -10.17
C GLY A 39 9.08 -4.69 -8.72
N MET A 40 10.21 -4.03 -8.41
CA MET A 40 10.71 -3.94 -7.03
C MET A 40 9.77 -3.14 -6.14
N ALA A 41 9.19 -2.04 -6.65
CA ALA A 41 8.15 -1.30 -5.93
C ALA A 41 6.97 -2.21 -5.52
N MET A 42 6.48 -3.03 -6.47
CA MET A 42 5.38 -3.97 -6.20
C MET A 42 5.78 -5.09 -5.23
N VAL A 43 7.00 -5.60 -5.33
CA VAL A 43 7.52 -6.62 -4.39
C VAL A 43 7.57 -6.08 -2.97
N LEU A 44 8.14 -4.89 -2.77
CA LEU A 44 8.23 -4.27 -1.44
C LEU A 44 6.86 -3.90 -0.89
N ALA A 45 5.97 -3.38 -1.72
CA ALA A 45 4.59 -3.11 -1.35
C ALA A 45 3.86 -4.37 -0.89
N THR A 46 4.07 -5.51 -1.58
CA THR A 46 3.50 -6.82 -1.20
C THR A 46 4.00 -7.24 0.18
N GLN A 47 5.31 -7.15 0.43
CA GLN A 47 5.88 -7.49 1.73
C GLN A 47 5.34 -6.59 2.85
N MET A 48 5.04 -5.33 2.57
CA MET A 48 4.44 -4.42 3.56
C MET A 48 2.97 -4.77 3.84
N VAL A 49 2.20 -5.13 2.82
CA VAL A 49 0.81 -5.63 3.02
C VAL A 49 0.80 -6.91 3.86
N GLU A 50 1.72 -7.85 3.61
CA GLU A 50 1.86 -9.07 4.41
C GLU A 50 2.16 -8.75 5.89
N GLN A 51 2.90 -7.68 6.15
CA GLN A 51 3.18 -7.15 7.49
C GLN A 51 2.05 -6.24 8.05
N LYS A 52 0.88 -6.24 7.42
CA LYS A 52 -0.31 -5.49 7.84
C LYS A 52 -0.18 -3.96 7.72
N ALA A 53 0.74 -3.48 6.89
CA ALA A 53 0.76 -2.07 6.53
C ALA A 53 -0.39 -1.72 5.56
N ALA A 54 -0.96 -0.52 5.72
CA ALA A 54 -1.84 0.06 4.72
C ALA A 54 -0.98 0.66 3.59
N VAL A 55 -1.15 0.16 2.37
CA VAL A 55 -0.34 0.55 1.22
C VAL A 55 -1.16 1.38 0.24
N ARG A 56 -0.65 2.55 -0.11
CA ARG A 56 -1.17 3.42 -1.17
C ARG A 56 -0.09 3.63 -2.22
N ILE A 57 -0.42 3.39 -3.49
CA ILE A 57 0.49 3.49 -4.63
C ILE A 57 -0.03 4.57 -5.57
N LEU A 58 0.83 5.52 -5.91
CA LEU A 58 0.60 6.53 -6.92
C LEU A 58 1.50 6.26 -8.13
N LEU A 59 0.91 6.04 -9.29
CA LEU A 59 1.59 5.83 -10.55
C LEU A 59 1.64 7.15 -11.31
N CYS A 60 2.83 7.71 -11.53
CA CYS A 60 3.02 8.98 -12.25
C CYS A 60 3.99 8.83 -13.41
N GLY A 61 3.94 9.79 -14.35
CA GLY A 61 4.84 9.79 -15.50
C GLY A 61 4.81 8.45 -16.26
N PRO A 62 5.97 7.91 -16.67
CA PRO A 62 6.04 6.65 -17.42
C PRO A 62 5.39 5.47 -16.69
N ALA A 63 5.46 5.40 -15.35
CA ALA A 63 4.82 4.33 -14.59
C ALA A 63 3.29 4.36 -14.65
N GLY A 64 2.68 5.48 -15.05
CA GLY A 64 1.24 5.59 -15.30
C GLY A 64 0.72 4.58 -16.31
N GLN A 65 1.57 4.08 -17.22
CA GLN A 65 1.21 3.02 -18.17
C GLN A 65 0.70 1.75 -17.47
N LEU A 66 1.22 1.42 -16.27
CA LEU A 66 0.74 0.25 -15.50
C LEU A 66 -0.74 0.33 -15.16
N ALA A 67 -1.29 1.53 -15.09
CA ALA A 67 -2.70 1.76 -14.82
C ALA A 67 -3.62 1.42 -16.00
N LEU A 68 -3.10 1.35 -17.23
CA LEU A 68 -3.91 1.17 -18.45
C LEU A 68 -4.26 -0.30 -18.69
N LYS A 69 -5.49 -0.57 -19.11
CA LYS A 69 -5.96 -1.91 -19.49
C LYS A 69 -5.10 -2.53 -20.61
N THR A 70 -4.69 -1.71 -21.56
CA THR A 70 -4.00 -2.14 -22.79
C THR A 70 -2.48 -2.28 -22.63
N TYR A 71 -1.90 -1.84 -21.50
CA TYR A 71 -0.46 -1.92 -21.31
C TYR A 71 -0.06 -3.27 -20.70
N GLU A 72 0.89 -3.95 -21.35
CA GLU A 72 1.41 -5.25 -20.91
C GLU A 72 2.94 -5.17 -20.78
N PRO A 73 3.47 -4.96 -19.54
CA PRO A 73 4.90 -4.95 -19.30
C PRO A 73 5.50 -6.35 -19.39
N ALA A 74 6.80 -6.43 -19.64
CA ALA A 74 7.51 -7.71 -19.66
C ALA A 74 7.48 -8.41 -18.29
N ALA A 75 7.43 -9.73 -18.31
CA ALA A 75 7.53 -10.55 -17.10
C ALA A 75 8.95 -10.52 -16.51
N LEU A 76 9.05 -10.52 -15.21
CA LEU A 76 10.30 -10.48 -14.45
C LEU A 76 10.64 -11.86 -13.91
N LYS A 77 11.91 -12.26 -14.09
CA LYS A 77 12.46 -13.47 -13.49
C LYS A 77 12.71 -13.29 -11.99
N PRO A 78 12.76 -14.36 -11.18
CA PRO A 78 12.62 -15.77 -11.57
C PRO A 78 11.17 -16.26 -11.67
N ARG A 79 10.18 -15.48 -11.18
CA ARG A 79 8.78 -15.91 -11.05
C ARG A 79 7.97 -15.78 -12.35
N ASN A 80 8.50 -15.11 -13.37
CA ASN A 80 7.82 -14.79 -14.62
C ASN A 80 6.48 -14.07 -14.40
N VAL A 81 6.49 -13.06 -13.52
CA VAL A 81 5.33 -12.23 -13.17
C VAL A 81 5.59 -10.79 -13.59
N THR A 82 4.62 -10.13 -14.19
CA THR A 82 4.74 -8.72 -14.59
C THR A 82 4.47 -7.78 -13.41
N PRO A 83 5.02 -6.54 -13.41
CA PRO A 83 4.66 -5.53 -12.41
C PRO A 83 3.15 -5.29 -12.34
N LYS A 84 2.45 -5.33 -13.47
CA LYS A 84 0.99 -5.17 -13.54
C LYS A 84 0.24 -6.31 -12.84
N GLN A 85 0.69 -7.56 -13.01
CA GLN A 85 0.11 -8.71 -12.29
C GLN A 85 0.35 -8.60 -10.78
N MET A 86 1.54 -8.15 -10.35
CA MET A 86 1.84 -7.90 -8.94
C MET A 86 0.93 -6.80 -8.37
N MET A 87 0.76 -5.70 -9.12
CA MET A 87 -0.16 -4.61 -8.78
C MET A 87 -1.60 -5.10 -8.59
N ALA A 88 -2.09 -5.94 -9.51
CA ALA A 88 -3.41 -6.54 -9.39
C ALA A 88 -3.55 -7.41 -8.13
N GLY A 89 -2.50 -8.14 -7.76
CA GLY A 89 -2.44 -8.88 -6.51
C GLY A 89 -2.51 -7.98 -5.28
N LEU A 90 -1.79 -6.86 -5.29
CA LEU A 90 -1.80 -5.84 -4.24
C LEU A 90 -3.19 -5.24 -4.04
N MET A 91 -3.89 -4.87 -5.12
CA MET A 91 -5.27 -4.36 -5.05
C MET A 91 -6.22 -5.38 -4.43
N LYS A 92 -6.10 -6.66 -4.78
CA LYS A 92 -6.88 -7.75 -4.16
C LYS A 92 -6.57 -7.91 -2.67
N ALA A 93 -5.36 -7.60 -2.26
CA ALA A 93 -4.93 -7.63 -0.87
C ALA A 93 -5.26 -6.33 -0.09
N GLY A 94 -5.97 -5.38 -0.71
CA GLY A 94 -6.47 -4.16 -0.09
C GLY A 94 -5.60 -2.91 -0.27
N ALA A 95 -4.54 -2.97 -1.08
CA ALA A 95 -3.78 -1.78 -1.43
C ALA A 95 -4.60 -0.83 -2.33
N THR A 96 -4.47 0.47 -2.09
CA THR A 96 -5.04 1.50 -2.97
C THR A 96 -4.05 1.82 -4.08
N VAL A 97 -4.52 1.78 -5.33
CA VAL A 97 -3.71 2.14 -6.50
C VAL A 97 -4.40 3.27 -7.26
N GLU A 98 -3.64 4.32 -7.49
CA GLU A 98 -4.11 5.51 -8.19
C GLU A 98 -3.13 5.90 -9.29
N VAL A 99 -3.65 6.50 -10.35
CA VAL A 99 -2.83 7.16 -11.37
C VAL A 99 -2.84 8.67 -11.17
N CYS A 100 -1.69 9.29 -11.37
CA CYS A 100 -1.52 10.74 -11.29
C CYS A 100 -2.53 11.47 -12.19
N ALA A 101 -3.20 12.50 -11.67
CA ALA A 101 -4.22 13.28 -12.38
C ALA A 101 -3.72 13.86 -13.72
N LEU A 102 -2.42 14.14 -13.83
CA LEU A 102 -1.81 14.67 -15.05
C LEU A 102 -1.54 13.59 -16.10
N PHE A 103 -1.52 12.30 -15.72
CA PHE A 103 -1.14 11.23 -16.64
C PHE A 103 -2.14 11.07 -17.79
N LEU A 104 -3.42 10.91 -17.47
CA LEU A 104 -4.44 10.61 -18.49
C LEU A 104 -4.52 11.67 -19.60
N PRO A 105 -4.65 12.97 -19.30
CA PRO A 105 -4.74 13.99 -20.35
C PRO A 105 -3.45 14.13 -21.16
N ASN A 106 -2.27 13.86 -20.56
CA ASN A 106 -0.98 13.91 -21.28
C ASN A 106 -0.66 12.63 -22.04
N ALA A 107 -1.44 11.58 -21.86
CA ALA A 107 -1.33 10.32 -22.57
C ALA A 107 -2.50 10.12 -23.58
N ASP A 108 -3.33 11.13 -23.80
CA ASP A 108 -4.56 11.06 -24.60
C ASP A 108 -5.47 9.87 -24.17
N ARG A 109 -5.64 9.72 -22.86
CA ARG A 109 -6.42 8.66 -22.21
C ARG A 109 -7.53 9.23 -21.32
N THR A 110 -8.49 8.38 -21.01
CA THR A 110 -9.65 8.70 -20.17
C THR A 110 -9.71 7.72 -18.98
N PRO A 111 -10.51 8.00 -17.95
CA PRO A 111 -10.71 7.04 -16.86
C PRO A 111 -11.27 5.67 -17.31
N ALA A 112 -11.93 5.58 -18.46
CA ALA A 112 -12.43 4.32 -19.02
C ALA A 112 -11.29 3.38 -19.48
N ASP A 113 -10.09 3.93 -19.74
CA ASP A 113 -8.90 3.16 -20.13
C ASP A 113 -8.18 2.52 -18.95
N LEU A 114 -8.55 2.88 -17.71
CA LEU A 114 -7.91 2.36 -16.50
C LEU A 114 -8.31 0.92 -16.21
N THR A 115 -7.36 0.15 -15.72
CA THR A 115 -7.59 -1.18 -15.13
C THR A 115 -8.60 -1.06 -13.99
N ASP A 116 -9.49 -2.03 -13.89
CA ASP A 116 -10.53 -2.04 -12.86
C ASP A 116 -9.90 -2.00 -11.46
N GLY A 117 -10.42 -1.11 -10.62
CA GLY A 117 -9.91 -0.86 -9.27
C GLY A 117 -8.85 0.25 -9.19
N VAL A 118 -8.25 0.67 -10.30
CA VAL A 118 -7.37 1.86 -10.33
C VAL A 118 -8.21 3.12 -10.48
N THR A 119 -7.90 4.14 -9.68
CA THR A 119 -8.61 5.43 -9.70
C THR A 119 -7.68 6.58 -10.08
N VAL A 120 -8.27 7.72 -10.45
CA VAL A 120 -7.49 8.94 -10.70
C VAL A 120 -7.25 9.64 -9.37
N ALA A 121 -5.99 9.90 -9.06
CA ALA A 121 -5.59 10.59 -7.84
C ALA A 121 -6.11 12.04 -7.82
N LYS A 122 -6.60 12.47 -6.66
CA LYS A 122 -6.97 13.86 -6.42
C LYS A 122 -5.82 14.56 -5.69
N PRO A 123 -5.13 15.52 -6.30
CA PRO A 123 -3.94 16.13 -5.72
C PRO A 123 -4.09 16.61 -4.27
N PRO A 124 -5.20 17.26 -3.86
CA PRO A 124 -5.39 17.67 -2.47
C PRO A 124 -5.45 16.48 -1.49
N GLU A 125 -6.08 15.36 -1.88
CA GLU A 125 -6.17 14.16 -1.05
C GLU A 125 -4.81 13.44 -0.93
N VAL A 126 -4.04 13.42 -2.02
CA VAL A 126 -2.67 12.85 -2.01
C VAL A 126 -1.77 13.69 -1.13
N ALA A 127 -1.77 15.02 -1.28
CA ALA A 127 -0.97 15.91 -0.46
C ALA A 127 -1.31 15.78 1.03
N ALA A 128 -2.58 15.77 1.38
CA ALA A 128 -3.04 15.57 2.76
C ALA A 128 -2.57 14.22 3.33
N TYR A 129 -2.62 13.15 2.51
CA TYR A 129 -2.14 11.83 2.91
C TYR A 129 -0.62 11.83 3.17
N MET A 130 0.16 12.45 2.27
CA MET A 130 1.62 12.53 2.42
C MET A 130 2.05 13.34 3.64
N LEU A 131 1.24 14.33 4.06
CA LEU A 131 1.50 15.16 5.24
C LEU A 131 0.99 14.53 6.53
N LYS A 132 0.26 13.43 6.45
CA LYS A 132 -0.29 12.75 7.64
C LYS A 132 0.85 12.20 8.50
N PRO A 133 0.86 12.48 9.82
CA PRO A 133 1.87 11.92 10.72
C PRO A 133 1.91 10.38 10.66
N GLY A 134 3.13 9.83 10.56
CA GLY A 134 3.33 8.38 10.54
C GLY A 134 3.26 7.71 9.16
N VAL A 135 2.86 8.41 8.11
CA VAL A 135 2.97 7.91 6.73
C VAL A 135 4.43 7.84 6.31
N ARG A 136 4.84 6.69 5.81
CA ARG A 136 6.18 6.48 5.23
C ARG A 136 6.10 6.54 3.72
N ALA A 137 6.82 7.48 3.10
CA ALA A 137 6.84 7.66 1.64
C ALA A 137 8.09 7.03 1.02
N PHE A 138 7.90 6.34 -0.11
CA PHE A 138 8.93 5.69 -0.91
C PHE A 138 8.81 6.13 -2.37
N GLY A 139 9.95 6.36 -3.05
CA GLY A 139 10.03 6.70 -4.47
C GLY A 139 10.70 5.61 -5.29
N PHE A 140 10.17 5.35 -6.51
CA PHE A 140 10.70 4.38 -7.47
C PHE A 140 10.61 4.91 -8.91
#